data_63bf106eeaf0b5b54485d8953afefdf3
#
_entry.id   63bf106eeaf0b5b54485d8953afefdf3
#
_cell.length_a   1.000
_cell.length_b   1.000
_cell.length_c   1.000
_cell.angle_alpha   90.00
_cell.angle_beta   90.00
_cell.angle_gamma   90.00
#
_symmetry.space_group_name_H-M   'P 1'
#
loop_
_entity.id
_entity.type
_entity.pdbx_description
1 polymer ?
#
loop_
_entity_poly.entity_id
_entity_poly.type
_entity_poly.pdbx_seq_one_letter_code
_entity_poly.pdbx_strand_id
1 'polypeptide(L)'
;MARFDGKSALVLGGSRGIGAAIVRRLAAEGAKVTFTYAASRAAAEELAAETNARAVLADSADRDAVIARVRESGPLDLLVVNAGIGLFGDALELEPDAIDRLIRINVQAPYHAAVEAARQMPEGGRIIVIGSVNGDRMPFAGGAAYALSKSALQGMARGLARDFGPRGITINIVQPGPIDTDPNPAEGPNRELMHSFMAIKRHGRPEEVASLVTWLAGPEASFVTGAMHTIDGAFGA
;
A
#
# COMPACT_ATOMS: atom_id res chain seq x y z
N MET A 1 7.10 26.35 2.69
CA MET A 1 7.82 25.08 2.47
C MET A 1 6.81 24.03 2.09
N ALA A 2 7.16 23.13 1.17
CA ALA A 2 6.33 21.99 0.87
C ALA A 2 6.29 21.03 2.07
N ARG A 3 5.19 20.26 2.24
CA ARG A 3 4.93 19.44 3.44
C ARG A 3 6.00 18.40 3.73
N PHE A 4 6.62 17.85 2.68
CA PHE A 4 7.66 16.82 2.77
C PHE A 4 9.02 17.31 2.24
N ASP A 5 9.26 18.62 2.29
CA ASP A 5 10.54 19.18 1.84
C ASP A 5 11.72 18.57 2.64
N GLY A 6 12.73 18.08 1.92
CA GLY A 6 13.87 17.36 2.51
C GLY A 6 13.61 15.94 3.01
N LYS A 7 12.36 15.40 2.88
CA LYS A 7 12.00 14.06 3.31
C LYS A 7 12.27 13.02 2.24
N SER A 8 12.76 11.84 2.64
CA SER A 8 12.99 10.69 1.78
C SER A 8 11.86 9.66 1.93
N ALA A 9 11.31 9.23 0.80
CA ALA A 9 10.20 8.28 0.74
C ALA A 9 10.51 7.09 -0.20
N LEU A 10 10.16 5.89 0.25
CA LEU A 10 10.14 4.69 -0.58
C LEU A 10 8.70 4.20 -0.75
N VAL A 11 8.27 3.99 -2.01
CA VAL A 11 6.96 3.41 -2.35
C VAL A 11 7.16 2.06 -3.04
N LEU A 12 6.85 0.96 -2.36
CA LEU A 12 6.88 -0.37 -2.99
C LEU A 12 5.63 -0.55 -3.84
N GLY A 13 5.81 -0.81 -5.15
CA GLY A 13 4.70 -0.95 -6.10
C GLY A 13 4.13 0.41 -6.54
N GLY A 14 5.01 1.36 -6.91
CA GLY A 14 4.64 2.74 -7.23
C GLY A 14 4.25 3.03 -8.68
N SER A 15 4.35 2.08 -9.62
CA SER A 15 4.30 2.41 -11.06
C SER A 15 2.91 2.64 -11.65
N ARG A 16 1.84 2.21 -11.00
CA ARG A 16 0.45 2.28 -11.51
C ARG A 16 -0.58 2.50 -10.39
N GLY A 17 -1.80 2.87 -10.80
CA GLY A 17 -2.97 2.96 -9.92
C GLY A 17 -2.72 3.78 -8.65
N ILE A 18 -3.10 3.23 -7.50
CA ILE A 18 -2.94 3.88 -6.18
C ILE A 18 -1.47 4.24 -5.92
N GLY A 19 -0.52 3.34 -6.24
CA GLY A 19 0.91 3.59 -6.04
C GLY A 19 1.42 4.79 -6.82
N ALA A 20 1.04 4.92 -8.09
CA ALA A 20 1.44 6.06 -8.92
C ALA A 20 0.85 7.38 -8.40
N ALA A 21 -0.42 7.38 -7.96
CA ALA A 21 -1.04 8.56 -7.35
C ALA A 21 -0.31 8.98 -6.05
N ILE A 22 0.14 8.01 -5.25
CA ILE A 22 0.94 8.27 -4.04
C ILE A 22 2.30 8.88 -4.42
N VAL A 23 2.99 8.32 -5.42
CA VAL A 23 4.28 8.86 -5.90
C VAL A 23 4.13 10.30 -6.37
N ARG A 24 3.13 10.59 -7.24
CA ARG A 24 2.83 11.94 -7.72
C ARG A 24 2.58 12.91 -6.57
N ARG A 25 1.73 12.50 -5.63
CA ARG A 25 1.36 13.35 -4.52
C ARG A 25 2.53 13.66 -3.60
N LEU A 26 3.33 12.68 -3.22
CA LEU A 26 4.51 12.87 -2.37
C LEU A 26 5.56 13.74 -3.05
N ALA A 27 5.83 13.52 -4.34
CA ALA A 27 6.77 14.34 -5.10
C ALA A 27 6.30 15.80 -5.24
N ALA A 28 5.00 16.01 -5.53
CA ALA A 28 4.42 17.35 -5.60
C ALA A 28 4.44 18.10 -4.25
N GLU A 29 4.43 17.37 -3.13
CA GLU A 29 4.58 17.92 -1.78
C GLU A 29 6.05 17.98 -1.29
N GLY A 30 7.03 17.78 -2.19
CA GLY A 30 8.46 18.04 -1.95
C GLY A 30 9.28 16.85 -1.45
N ALA A 31 8.71 15.64 -1.37
CA ALA A 31 9.47 14.46 -0.98
C ALA A 31 10.44 14.02 -2.09
N LYS A 32 11.63 13.53 -1.69
CA LYS A 32 12.50 12.77 -2.56
C LYS A 32 12.01 11.33 -2.62
N VAL A 33 11.35 10.97 -3.73
CA VAL A 33 10.67 9.68 -3.85
C VAL A 33 11.52 8.67 -4.64
N THR A 34 11.68 7.47 -4.07
CA THR A 34 12.06 6.26 -4.81
C THR A 34 10.86 5.33 -4.84
N PHE A 35 10.59 4.65 -5.96
CA PHE A 35 9.52 3.66 -6.02
C PHE A 35 9.93 2.41 -6.78
N THR A 36 9.31 1.28 -6.43
CA THR A 36 9.57 0.01 -7.10
C THR A 36 8.48 -0.36 -8.10
N TYR A 37 8.88 -1.17 -9.09
CA TYR A 37 7.99 -1.83 -10.02
C TYR A 37 8.50 -3.26 -10.30
N ALA A 38 7.63 -4.16 -10.75
CA ALA A 38 8.01 -5.52 -11.14
C ALA A 38 7.96 -5.71 -12.68
N ALA A 39 6.81 -5.43 -13.30
CA ALA A 39 6.61 -5.71 -14.73
C ALA A 39 6.39 -4.46 -15.60
N SER A 40 5.92 -3.36 -15.05
CA SER A 40 5.47 -2.17 -15.80
C SER A 40 6.60 -1.16 -16.01
N ARG A 41 7.65 -1.54 -16.73
CA ARG A 41 8.84 -0.70 -16.95
C ARG A 41 8.49 0.65 -17.62
N ALA A 42 7.75 0.63 -18.72
CA ALA A 42 7.41 1.86 -19.45
C ALA A 42 6.63 2.85 -18.58
N ALA A 43 5.60 2.40 -17.87
CA ALA A 43 4.85 3.25 -16.95
C ALA A 43 5.71 3.75 -15.77
N ALA A 44 6.68 2.96 -15.33
CA ALA A 44 7.60 3.39 -14.27
C ALA A 44 8.57 4.47 -14.76
N GLU A 45 9.09 4.34 -15.97
CA GLU A 45 9.99 5.33 -16.58
C GLU A 45 9.26 6.66 -16.86
N GLU A 46 8.03 6.59 -17.37
CA GLU A 46 7.17 7.75 -17.59
C GLU A 46 6.88 8.50 -16.29
N LEU A 47 6.44 7.78 -15.25
CA LEU A 47 6.18 8.37 -13.93
C LEU A 47 7.43 8.98 -13.30
N ALA A 48 8.57 8.31 -13.45
CA ALA A 48 9.85 8.83 -12.95
C ALA A 48 10.23 10.16 -13.63
N ALA A 49 10.06 10.25 -14.95
CA ALA A 49 10.30 11.49 -15.71
C ALA A 49 9.32 12.60 -15.33
N GLU A 50 8.03 12.26 -15.15
CA GLU A 50 6.97 13.21 -14.75
C GLU A 50 7.25 13.83 -13.36
N THR A 51 7.68 13.00 -12.40
CA THR A 51 7.76 13.39 -10.98
C THR A 51 9.16 13.66 -10.47
N ASN A 52 10.18 13.47 -11.30
CA ASN A 52 11.59 13.46 -10.90
C ASN A 52 11.88 12.43 -9.78
N ALA A 53 11.06 11.39 -9.67
CA ALA A 53 11.24 10.28 -8.74
C ALA A 53 12.16 9.20 -9.36
N ARG A 54 12.75 8.35 -8.52
CA ARG A 54 13.60 7.25 -8.96
C ARG A 54 12.80 5.95 -9.06
N ALA A 55 12.68 5.40 -10.27
CA ALA A 55 12.10 4.07 -10.48
C ALA A 55 13.17 2.98 -10.33
N VAL A 56 12.82 1.87 -9.64
CA VAL A 56 13.71 0.74 -9.40
C VAL A 56 12.97 -0.58 -9.59
N LEU A 57 13.58 -1.51 -10.32
CA LEU A 57 13.04 -2.86 -10.50
C LEU A 57 13.18 -3.67 -9.21
N ALA A 58 12.06 -4.20 -8.68
CA ALA A 58 12.05 -5.15 -7.58
C ALA A 58 10.71 -5.91 -7.57
N ASP A 59 10.76 -7.24 -7.56
CA ASP A 59 9.56 -8.07 -7.37
C ASP A 59 9.30 -8.26 -5.87
N SER A 60 8.12 -7.89 -5.42
CA SER A 60 7.68 -8.08 -4.03
C SER A 60 7.47 -9.55 -3.65
N ALA A 61 7.46 -10.48 -4.60
CA ALA A 61 7.49 -11.92 -4.31
C ALA A 61 8.87 -12.42 -3.87
N ASP A 62 9.93 -11.66 -4.14
CA ASP A 62 11.30 -11.94 -3.73
C ASP A 62 11.61 -11.20 -2.42
N ARG A 63 11.62 -11.94 -1.31
CA ARG A 63 11.92 -11.40 0.02
C ARG A 63 13.26 -10.68 0.08
N ASP A 64 14.29 -11.28 -0.50
CA ASP A 64 15.65 -10.77 -0.38
C ASP A 64 15.81 -9.49 -1.23
N ALA A 65 15.14 -9.42 -2.38
CA ALA A 65 15.04 -8.21 -3.19
C ALA A 65 14.30 -7.08 -2.43
N VAL A 66 13.22 -7.39 -1.72
CA VAL A 66 12.51 -6.39 -0.90
C VAL A 66 13.41 -5.84 0.21
N ILE A 67 14.07 -6.71 0.97
CA ILE A 67 14.98 -6.32 2.06
C ILE A 67 16.16 -5.49 1.51
N ALA A 68 16.79 -5.95 0.44
CA ALA A 68 17.90 -5.24 -0.20
C ALA A 68 17.47 -3.85 -0.66
N ARG A 69 16.28 -3.73 -1.28
CA ARG A 69 15.79 -2.46 -1.78
C ARG A 69 15.52 -1.44 -0.67
N VAL A 70 14.91 -1.88 0.44
CA VAL A 70 14.72 -1.01 1.60
C VAL A 70 16.07 -0.58 2.19
N ARG A 71 17.01 -1.52 2.34
CA ARG A 71 18.35 -1.24 2.90
C ARG A 71 19.15 -0.26 2.03
N GLU A 72 19.15 -0.45 0.73
CA GLU A 72 19.85 0.42 -0.23
C GLU A 72 19.24 1.82 -0.37
N SER A 73 18.00 2.00 0.05
CA SER A 73 17.35 3.31 0.08
C SER A 73 17.92 4.23 1.17
N GLY A 74 18.68 3.67 2.12
CA GLY A 74 19.23 4.41 3.26
C GLY A 74 18.15 4.84 4.26
N PRO A 75 18.44 5.80 5.12
CA PRO A 75 17.47 6.31 6.07
C PRO A 75 16.25 6.88 5.37
N LEU A 76 15.07 6.34 5.68
CA LEU A 76 13.79 6.76 5.14
C LEU A 76 12.98 7.50 6.19
N ASP A 77 12.39 8.64 5.84
CA ASP A 77 11.36 9.28 6.66
C ASP A 77 10.01 8.60 6.48
N LEU A 78 9.74 8.06 5.27
CA LEU A 78 8.48 7.44 4.90
C LEU A 78 8.68 6.14 4.10
N LEU A 79 8.03 5.07 4.54
CA LEU A 79 7.82 3.86 3.74
C LEU A 79 6.33 3.71 3.44
N VAL A 80 5.99 3.54 2.15
CA VAL A 80 4.66 3.12 1.71
C VAL A 80 4.75 1.76 1.06
N VAL A 81 4.02 0.77 1.57
CA VAL A 81 3.93 -0.56 0.98
C VAL A 81 2.59 -0.68 0.26
N ASN A 82 2.60 -0.45 -1.05
CA ASN A 82 1.42 -0.54 -1.89
C ASN A 82 1.39 -1.82 -2.74
N ALA A 83 2.53 -2.44 -3.01
CA ALA A 83 2.59 -3.67 -3.78
C ALA A 83 1.65 -4.74 -3.22
N GLY A 84 0.83 -5.31 -4.09
CA GLY A 84 -0.12 -6.35 -3.72
C GLY A 84 -0.79 -6.94 -4.96
N ILE A 85 -1.30 -8.15 -4.82
CA ILE A 85 -2.07 -8.86 -5.87
C ILE A 85 -3.42 -9.28 -5.33
N GLY A 86 -4.42 -9.38 -6.22
CA GLY A 86 -5.69 -10.04 -5.97
C GLY A 86 -5.60 -11.53 -6.36
N LEU A 87 -6.26 -12.38 -5.60
CA LEU A 87 -6.49 -13.79 -5.96
C LEU A 87 -7.93 -14.11 -5.56
N PHE A 88 -8.75 -14.41 -6.55
CA PHE A 88 -10.17 -14.70 -6.40
C PHE A 88 -10.50 -15.99 -7.15
N GLY A 89 -11.36 -16.82 -6.57
CA GLY A 89 -11.77 -18.11 -7.15
C GLY A 89 -12.39 -19.02 -6.10
N ASP A 90 -12.91 -20.17 -6.54
CA ASP A 90 -13.39 -21.19 -5.63
C ASP A 90 -12.23 -21.69 -4.75
N ALA A 91 -12.41 -21.65 -3.43
CA ALA A 91 -11.37 -22.06 -2.49
C ALA A 91 -10.95 -23.53 -2.64
N LEU A 92 -11.80 -24.36 -3.20
CA LEU A 92 -11.52 -25.78 -3.48
C LEU A 92 -10.68 -26.00 -4.75
N GLU A 93 -10.57 -24.97 -5.61
CA GLU A 93 -9.91 -25.03 -6.91
C GLU A 93 -8.66 -24.14 -7.02
N LEU A 94 -8.42 -23.27 -6.01
CA LEU A 94 -7.23 -22.42 -6.02
C LEU A 94 -5.94 -23.24 -5.86
N GLU A 95 -5.03 -23.03 -6.79
CA GLU A 95 -3.72 -23.68 -6.76
C GLU A 95 -2.89 -23.25 -5.55
N PRO A 96 -2.28 -24.20 -4.79
CA PRO A 96 -1.46 -23.87 -3.61
C PRO A 96 -0.33 -22.88 -3.89
N ASP A 97 0.35 -22.98 -5.02
CA ASP A 97 1.43 -22.07 -5.40
C ASP A 97 0.95 -20.63 -5.61
N ALA A 98 -0.29 -20.47 -6.10
CA ALA A 98 -0.90 -19.13 -6.24
C ALA A 98 -1.20 -18.51 -4.88
N ILE A 99 -1.66 -19.32 -3.92
CA ILE A 99 -1.89 -18.88 -2.53
C ILE A 99 -0.56 -18.50 -1.87
N ASP A 100 0.48 -19.33 -2.02
CA ASP A 100 1.80 -19.05 -1.49
C ASP A 100 2.39 -17.75 -2.06
N ARG A 101 2.23 -17.52 -3.38
CA ARG A 101 2.64 -16.28 -4.02
C ARG A 101 1.86 -15.08 -3.46
N LEU A 102 0.55 -15.21 -3.24
CA LEU A 102 -0.28 -14.19 -2.62
C LEU A 102 0.26 -13.82 -1.23
N ILE A 103 0.54 -14.81 -0.39
CA ILE A 103 1.04 -14.61 0.97
C ILE A 103 2.44 -13.97 0.95
N ARG A 104 3.32 -14.39 0.06
CA ARG A 104 4.65 -13.75 -0.10
C ARG A 104 4.52 -12.26 -0.40
N ILE A 105 3.68 -11.88 -1.36
CA ILE A 105 3.54 -10.49 -1.79
C ILE A 105 2.72 -9.66 -0.79
N ASN A 106 1.57 -10.17 -0.35
CA ASN A 106 0.62 -9.36 0.41
C ASN A 106 0.89 -9.34 1.92
N VAL A 107 1.65 -10.30 2.45
CA VAL A 107 1.88 -10.45 3.90
C VAL A 107 3.36 -10.38 4.25
N GLN A 108 4.19 -11.26 3.65
CA GLN A 108 5.60 -11.33 4.02
C GLN A 108 6.38 -10.10 3.57
N ALA A 109 6.18 -9.62 2.34
CA ALA A 109 6.86 -8.44 1.84
C ALA A 109 6.57 -7.18 2.68
N PRO A 110 5.31 -6.84 3.04
CA PRO A 110 5.02 -5.75 3.96
C PRO A 110 5.71 -5.88 5.32
N TYR A 111 5.71 -7.08 5.91
CA TYR A 111 6.36 -7.32 7.19
C TYR A 111 7.86 -7.06 7.11
N HIS A 112 8.55 -7.69 6.14
CA HIS A 112 9.99 -7.54 5.99
C HIS A 112 10.39 -6.12 5.62
N ALA A 113 9.62 -5.45 4.75
CA ALA A 113 9.87 -4.06 4.40
C ALA A 113 9.73 -3.12 5.61
N ALA A 114 8.67 -3.29 6.42
CA ALA A 114 8.43 -2.47 7.61
C ALA A 114 9.55 -2.65 8.65
N VAL A 115 9.94 -3.90 8.93
CA VAL A 115 11.00 -4.20 9.90
C VAL A 115 12.35 -3.66 9.42
N GLU A 116 12.71 -3.87 8.15
CA GLU A 116 13.99 -3.38 7.62
C GLU A 116 14.03 -1.85 7.56
N ALA A 117 12.94 -1.19 7.19
CA ALA A 117 12.85 0.26 7.22
C ALA A 117 13.00 0.80 8.65
N ALA A 118 12.29 0.22 9.61
CA ALA A 118 12.36 0.66 11.00
C ALA A 118 13.77 0.57 11.62
N ARG A 119 14.64 -0.35 11.15
CA ARG A 119 16.03 -0.45 11.61
C ARG A 119 16.84 0.81 11.32
N GLN A 120 16.57 1.49 10.23
CA GLN A 120 17.34 2.64 9.75
C GLN A 120 16.53 3.95 9.70
N MET A 121 15.22 3.93 9.96
CA MET A 121 14.40 5.14 10.06
C MET A 121 14.86 6.03 11.21
N PRO A 122 14.86 7.37 11.04
CA PRO A 122 15.01 8.29 12.17
C PRO A 122 13.81 8.19 13.13
N GLU A 123 13.94 8.79 14.31
CA GLU A 123 12.79 8.97 15.19
C GLU A 123 11.66 9.73 14.47
N GLY A 124 10.43 9.31 14.74
CA GLY A 124 9.27 9.92 14.09
C GLY A 124 9.03 9.48 12.65
N GLY A 125 9.67 8.42 12.17
CA GLY A 125 9.42 7.84 10.84
C GLY A 125 7.97 7.38 10.65
N ARG A 126 7.57 7.19 9.40
CA ARG A 126 6.19 6.82 9.01
C ARG A 126 6.18 5.58 8.13
N ILE A 127 5.36 4.60 8.49
CA ILE A 127 5.13 3.40 7.68
C ILE A 127 3.64 3.29 7.38
N ILE A 128 3.28 3.20 6.10
CA ILE A 128 1.90 3.07 5.66
C ILE A 128 1.79 1.88 4.72
N VAL A 129 0.88 0.97 5.02
CA VAL A 129 0.65 -0.23 4.21
C VAL A 129 -0.75 -0.15 3.59
N ILE A 130 -0.83 -0.41 2.29
CA ILE A 130 -2.11 -0.46 1.59
C ILE A 130 -2.73 -1.83 1.78
N GLY A 131 -3.76 -1.86 2.62
CA GLY A 131 -4.60 -3.00 2.89
C GLY A 131 -5.74 -3.15 1.89
N SER A 132 -6.91 -3.44 2.40
CA SER A 132 -8.20 -3.46 1.70
C SER A 132 -9.33 -3.53 2.73
N VAL A 133 -10.48 -2.95 2.42
CA VAL A 133 -11.72 -3.18 3.18
C VAL A 133 -12.06 -4.67 3.27
N ASN A 134 -11.62 -5.47 2.30
CA ASN A 134 -11.81 -6.92 2.30
C ASN A 134 -11.00 -7.65 3.38
N GLY A 135 -10.14 -6.97 4.11
CA GLY A 135 -9.56 -7.47 5.36
C GLY A 135 -10.54 -7.48 6.53
N ASP A 136 -11.58 -6.64 6.50
CA ASP A 136 -12.65 -6.56 7.50
C ASP A 136 -13.92 -7.25 7.04
N ARG A 137 -14.31 -7.07 5.78
CA ARG A 137 -15.55 -7.58 5.21
C ARG A 137 -15.33 -8.12 3.79
N MET A 138 -15.73 -9.37 3.57
CA MET A 138 -15.78 -10.01 2.26
C MET A 138 -17.25 -10.28 1.89
N PRO A 139 -17.91 -9.41 1.10
CA PRO A 139 -19.35 -9.52 0.86
C PRO A 139 -19.76 -10.51 -0.24
N PHE A 140 -18.79 -11.14 -0.93
CA PHE A 140 -19.03 -12.09 -2.02
C PHE A 140 -18.14 -13.33 -1.89
N ALA A 141 -18.54 -14.42 -2.55
CA ALA A 141 -17.79 -15.67 -2.56
C ALA A 141 -16.49 -15.56 -3.40
N GLY A 142 -15.55 -16.46 -3.15
CA GLY A 142 -14.31 -16.56 -3.91
C GLY A 142 -13.19 -15.63 -3.45
N GLY A 143 -13.38 -14.84 -2.39
CA GLY A 143 -12.39 -13.91 -1.90
C GLY A 143 -11.60 -14.36 -0.66
N ALA A 144 -11.74 -15.62 -0.21
CA ALA A 144 -11.20 -16.07 1.06
C ALA A 144 -9.68 -15.90 1.18
N ALA A 145 -8.91 -16.31 0.16
CA ALA A 145 -7.45 -16.18 0.16
C ALA A 145 -7.01 -14.71 0.20
N TYR A 146 -7.69 -13.86 -0.58
CA TYR A 146 -7.40 -12.43 -0.58
C TYR A 146 -7.72 -11.78 0.76
N ALA A 147 -8.91 -12.05 1.32
CA ALA A 147 -9.31 -11.55 2.63
C ALA A 147 -8.33 -11.97 3.73
N LEU A 148 -7.93 -13.26 3.77
CA LEU A 148 -6.90 -13.77 4.66
C LEU A 148 -5.63 -12.90 4.60
N SER A 149 -5.12 -12.64 3.39
CA SER A 149 -3.90 -11.88 3.20
C SER A 149 -4.01 -10.42 3.68
N LYS A 150 -5.17 -9.80 3.49
CA LYS A 150 -5.40 -8.40 3.89
C LYS A 150 -5.75 -8.27 5.39
N SER A 151 -6.43 -9.26 5.98
CA SER A 151 -6.65 -9.32 7.44
C SER A 151 -5.34 -9.50 8.22
N ALA A 152 -4.38 -10.25 7.69
CA ALA A 152 -3.07 -10.46 8.33
C ALA A 152 -2.33 -9.13 8.59
N LEU A 153 -2.50 -8.14 7.71
CA LEU A 153 -1.87 -6.82 7.86
C LEU A 153 -2.33 -6.07 9.11
N GLN A 154 -3.55 -6.29 9.56
CA GLN A 154 -4.09 -5.63 10.75
C GLN A 154 -3.39 -6.11 12.03
N GLY A 155 -3.20 -7.42 12.18
CA GLY A 155 -2.42 -7.99 13.29
C GLY A 155 -0.97 -7.52 13.25
N MET A 156 -0.37 -7.50 12.06
CA MET A 156 0.98 -7.00 11.83
C MET A 156 1.12 -5.54 12.30
N ALA A 157 0.23 -4.65 11.87
CA ALA A 157 0.30 -3.24 12.23
C ALA A 157 0.16 -3.00 13.74
N ARG A 158 -0.76 -3.72 14.41
CA ARG A 158 -0.93 -3.60 15.86
C ARG A 158 0.32 -4.04 16.63
N GLY A 159 0.96 -5.14 16.21
CA GLY A 159 2.19 -5.64 16.83
C GLY A 159 3.36 -4.66 16.60
N LEU A 160 3.66 -4.34 15.34
CA LEU A 160 4.77 -3.45 14.99
C LEU A 160 4.60 -2.02 15.53
N ALA A 161 3.37 -1.53 15.72
CA ALA A 161 3.13 -0.25 16.38
C ALA A 161 3.62 -0.23 17.84
N ARG A 162 3.55 -1.37 18.53
CA ARG A 162 4.11 -1.51 19.89
C ARG A 162 5.63 -1.55 19.88
N ASP A 163 6.20 -2.28 18.91
CA ASP A 163 7.65 -2.44 18.80
C ASP A 163 8.34 -1.13 18.40
N PHE A 164 7.72 -0.35 17.50
CA PHE A 164 8.32 0.87 16.94
C PHE A 164 7.94 2.15 17.68
N GLY A 165 6.86 2.12 18.46
CA GLY A 165 6.33 3.26 19.21
C GLY A 165 7.33 3.98 20.10
N PRO A 166 8.25 3.29 20.84
CA PRO A 166 9.27 3.96 21.65
C PRO A 166 10.18 4.92 20.87
N ARG A 167 10.29 4.75 19.55
CA ARG A 167 11.04 5.65 18.64
C ARG A 167 10.14 6.66 17.93
N GLY A 168 8.86 6.77 18.30
CA GLY A 168 7.90 7.63 17.63
C GLY A 168 7.59 7.23 16.18
N ILE A 169 8.04 6.05 15.73
CA ILE A 169 7.74 5.53 14.39
C ILE A 169 6.32 5.01 14.40
N THR A 170 5.48 5.51 13.48
CA THR A 170 4.09 5.05 13.34
C THR A 170 3.96 4.06 12.19
N ILE A 171 3.07 3.06 12.36
CA ILE A 171 2.66 2.15 11.29
C ILE A 171 1.14 2.08 11.23
N ASN A 172 0.55 2.32 10.04
CA ASN A 172 -0.88 2.32 9.83
C ASN A 172 -1.26 1.59 8.54
N ILE A 173 -2.48 1.06 8.50
CA ILE A 173 -3.06 0.44 7.31
C ILE A 173 -4.09 1.39 6.71
N VAL A 174 -3.97 1.69 5.43
CA VAL A 174 -5.04 2.29 4.63
C VAL A 174 -5.80 1.15 3.96
N GLN A 175 -7.13 1.11 4.13
CA GLN A 175 -8.01 0.06 3.61
C GLN A 175 -8.94 0.63 2.53
N PRO A 176 -8.51 0.65 1.25
CA PRO A 176 -9.38 1.09 0.18
C PRO A 176 -10.54 0.11 -0.05
N GLY A 177 -11.68 0.64 -0.46
CA GLY A 177 -12.74 -0.09 -1.15
C GLY A 177 -12.45 -0.21 -2.65
N PRO A 178 -13.50 -0.30 -3.49
CA PRO A 178 -13.35 -0.28 -4.94
C PRO A 178 -12.76 1.05 -5.43
N ILE A 179 -11.54 1.00 -5.95
CA ILE A 179 -10.82 2.15 -6.52
C ILE A 179 -10.65 1.91 -8.03
N ASP A 180 -10.83 2.97 -8.82
CA ASP A 180 -10.66 2.96 -10.26
C ASP A 180 -9.18 2.76 -10.64
N THR A 181 -8.87 1.56 -11.08
CA THR A 181 -7.52 1.13 -11.45
C THR A 181 -7.60 0.09 -12.58
N ASP A 182 -6.49 -0.18 -13.28
CA ASP A 182 -6.47 -1.18 -14.36
C ASP A 182 -7.08 -2.55 -13.94
N PRO A 183 -6.77 -3.09 -12.73
CA PRO A 183 -7.38 -4.35 -12.30
C PRO A 183 -8.84 -4.24 -11.86
N ASN A 184 -9.35 -3.05 -11.59
CA ASN A 184 -10.70 -2.80 -11.11
C ASN A 184 -11.25 -1.49 -11.71
N PRO A 185 -11.49 -1.46 -13.05
CA PRO A 185 -11.94 -0.24 -13.71
C PRO A 185 -13.36 0.14 -13.29
N ALA A 186 -13.62 1.44 -13.14
CA ALA A 186 -14.91 1.98 -12.72
C ALA A 186 -16.06 1.63 -13.68
N GLU A 187 -15.75 1.47 -14.97
CA GLU A 187 -16.71 1.03 -16.00
C GLU A 187 -16.53 -0.47 -16.34
N GLY A 188 -15.93 -1.24 -15.44
CA GLY A 188 -15.69 -2.68 -15.63
C GLY A 188 -16.92 -3.55 -15.35
N PRO A 189 -16.83 -4.86 -15.64
CA PRO A 189 -17.96 -5.80 -15.54
C PRO A 189 -18.51 -5.95 -14.11
N ASN A 190 -17.71 -5.65 -13.09
CA ASN A 190 -18.11 -5.76 -11.68
C ASN A 190 -18.69 -4.45 -11.11
N ARG A 191 -18.85 -3.40 -11.91
CA ARG A 191 -19.29 -2.07 -11.48
C ARG A 191 -20.57 -2.12 -10.65
N GLU A 192 -21.62 -2.70 -11.20
CA GLU A 192 -22.93 -2.74 -10.54
C GLU A 192 -22.90 -3.51 -9.23
N LEU A 193 -22.22 -4.66 -9.22
CA LEU A 193 -22.06 -5.46 -8.01
C LEU A 193 -21.32 -4.68 -6.93
N MET A 194 -20.18 -4.06 -7.28
CA MET A 194 -19.41 -3.25 -6.31
C MET A 194 -20.23 -2.07 -5.78
N HIS A 195 -20.90 -1.34 -6.67
CA HIS A 195 -21.75 -0.21 -6.28
C HIS A 195 -22.97 -0.63 -5.45
N SER A 196 -23.46 -1.86 -5.58
CA SER A 196 -24.59 -2.34 -4.75
C SER A 196 -24.25 -2.35 -3.25
N PHE A 197 -22.97 -2.62 -2.90
CA PHE A 197 -22.48 -2.64 -1.53
C PHE A 197 -22.10 -1.26 -0.98
N MET A 198 -22.00 -0.21 -1.82
CA MET A 198 -21.51 1.10 -1.41
C MET A 198 -22.65 2.08 -1.12
N ALA A 199 -22.46 2.97 -0.15
CA ALA A 199 -23.35 4.11 0.04
C ALA A 199 -23.06 5.21 -1.00
N ILE A 200 -21.78 5.48 -1.27
CA ILE A 200 -21.34 6.40 -2.34
C ILE A 200 -21.18 5.57 -3.62
N LYS A 201 -22.15 5.64 -4.53
CA LYS A 201 -22.32 4.78 -5.71
C LYS A 201 -21.31 5.09 -6.84
N ARG A 202 -20.02 5.09 -6.55
CA ARG A 202 -18.92 5.22 -7.52
C ARG A 202 -17.66 4.56 -7.00
N HIS A 203 -16.76 4.18 -7.89
CA HIS A 203 -15.39 3.87 -7.49
C HIS A 203 -14.71 5.10 -6.91
N GLY A 204 -13.87 4.90 -5.89
CA GLY A 204 -12.93 5.93 -5.43
C GLY A 204 -11.85 6.17 -6.49
N ARG A 205 -11.20 7.34 -6.42
CA ARG A 205 -10.06 7.65 -7.27
C ARG A 205 -8.76 7.34 -6.54
N PRO A 206 -7.69 6.93 -7.24
CA PRO A 206 -6.37 6.74 -6.65
C PRO A 206 -5.87 7.95 -5.84
N GLU A 207 -6.21 9.18 -6.29
CA GLU A 207 -5.82 10.43 -5.63
C GLU A 207 -6.50 10.61 -4.26
N GLU A 208 -7.71 10.07 -4.08
CA GLU A 208 -8.40 10.09 -2.79
C GLU A 208 -7.65 9.22 -1.76
N VAL A 209 -7.15 8.06 -2.19
CA VAL A 209 -6.30 7.20 -1.36
C VAL A 209 -4.95 7.88 -1.07
N ALA A 210 -4.32 8.47 -2.09
CA ALA A 210 -3.07 9.20 -1.93
C ALA A 210 -3.19 10.36 -0.94
N SER A 211 -4.34 11.04 -0.89
CA SER A 211 -4.61 12.11 0.06
C SER A 211 -4.63 11.62 1.51
N LEU A 212 -5.24 10.47 1.77
CA LEU A 212 -5.24 9.85 3.10
C LEU A 212 -3.83 9.38 3.50
N VAL A 213 -3.09 8.76 2.55
CA VAL A 213 -1.70 8.34 2.77
C VAL A 213 -0.82 9.53 3.14
N THR A 214 -0.90 10.65 2.41
CA THR A 214 -0.09 11.84 2.71
C THR A 214 -0.49 12.52 4.01
N TRP A 215 -1.76 12.46 4.41
CA TRP A 215 -2.16 12.92 5.74
C TRP A 215 -1.54 12.06 6.84
N LEU A 216 -1.61 10.73 6.73
CA LEU A 216 -0.98 9.81 7.68
C LEU A 216 0.55 9.94 7.74
N ALA A 217 1.17 10.32 6.62
CA ALA A 217 2.62 10.57 6.55
C ALA A 217 3.02 11.91 7.19
N GLY A 218 2.08 12.82 7.39
CA GLY A 218 2.33 14.16 7.91
C GLY A 218 2.51 14.24 9.43
N PRO A 219 2.97 15.39 9.93
CA PRO A 219 3.17 15.60 11.35
C PRO A 219 1.86 15.58 12.15
N GLU A 220 0.73 15.90 11.54
CA GLU A 220 -0.60 15.92 12.18
C GLU A 220 -1.05 14.53 12.63
N ALA A 221 -0.53 13.46 11.98
CA ALA A 221 -0.84 12.08 12.32
C ALA A 221 0.18 11.44 13.28
N SER A 222 1.00 12.23 13.96
CA SER A 222 2.09 11.72 14.82
C SER A 222 1.63 10.85 16.00
N PHE A 223 0.36 10.94 16.39
CA PHE A 223 -0.25 10.11 17.44
C PHE A 223 -1.16 9.00 16.90
N VAL A 224 -1.18 8.81 15.56
CA VAL A 224 -1.96 7.79 14.89
C VAL A 224 -1.05 6.61 14.54
N THR A 225 -1.21 5.47 15.23
CA THR A 225 -0.42 4.26 14.98
C THR A 225 -1.18 2.99 15.30
N GLY A 226 -0.91 1.91 14.59
CA GLY A 226 -1.57 0.61 14.75
C GLY A 226 -3.02 0.59 14.31
N ALA A 227 -3.47 1.60 13.56
CA ALA A 227 -4.86 1.80 13.18
C ALA A 227 -5.14 1.39 11.71
N MET A 228 -6.40 1.03 11.45
CA MET A 228 -6.96 0.73 10.14
C MET A 228 -7.81 1.91 9.70
N HIS A 229 -7.45 2.52 8.56
CA HIS A 229 -8.12 3.71 8.03
C HIS A 229 -8.85 3.34 6.75
N THR A 230 -10.16 3.15 6.86
CA THR A 230 -11.00 2.74 5.73
C THR A 230 -11.35 3.94 4.85
N ILE A 231 -11.24 3.76 3.54
CA ILE A 231 -11.62 4.72 2.49
C ILE A 231 -12.30 3.95 1.36
N ASP A 232 -13.61 3.73 1.49
CA ASP A 232 -14.33 2.72 0.71
C ASP A 232 -15.74 3.14 0.24
N GLY A 233 -16.17 4.36 0.47
CA GLY A 233 -17.53 4.81 0.15
C GLY A 233 -18.62 4.04 0.92
N ALA A 234 -18.29 3.56 2.11
CA ALA A 234 -19.13 2.70 2.97
C ALA A 234 -19.45 1.33 2.34
N PHE A 235 -18.47 0.75 1.61
CA PHE A 235 -18.55 -0.63 1.11
C PHE A 235 -18.52 -1.63 2.28
N GLY A 236 -17.78 -1.34 3.32
CA GLY A 236 -17.60 -2.19 4.49
C GLY A 236 -18.60 -1.97 5.63
N ALA A 237 -19.49 -0.97 5.52
CA ALA A 237 -20.47 -0.64 6.55
C ALA A 237 -21.66 -1.59 6.60
#